data_bbe2248d85a0c5a2d92d6894fe5d01c5
#
_entry.id   bbe2248d85a0c5a2d92d6894fe5d01c5
#
_cell.length_a   1.000
_cell.length_b   1.000
_cell.length_c   1.000
_cell.angle_alpha   90.00
_cell.angle_beta   90.00
_cell.angle_gamma   90.00
#
_symmetry.space_group_name_H-M   'P 1'
#
loop_
_entity.id
_entity.type
_entity.pdbx_description
1 polymer ?
#
loop_
_entity_poly.entity_id
_entity_poly.type
_entity_poly.pdbx_seq_one_letter_code
_entity_poly.pdbx_strand_id
1 'polypeptide(L)'
;MILITSAAGGIGRILTRRLHEKGLPVRAFVKNEAQAAQVRKDGATEVFIGDLQNPRQIHEAMSGVNQLYHAAPTRIIDEQPVLQSIIQAAKAHKTGNIVFHSVIHPDIKELPHHQQKLHAEELLLESGLPVTILRPSHYMQNYLEVWHFICAGVLPYPVSCSSKMGVVDVEDIGEAACNVLASPAPHIGKTYELSGHVLDRNEMAAIWSKVMGHKVTAIRLSPDSMKNSKSLIGSTMQMIQSLASPKLRSAKYFVQGIGESWNARDIRNWPEDARDCYVRMMTYYDQHGLPPGDMSHLPMLLGHKATNYEQFARREAAARGWPLAR
;
A
#
# COMPACT_ATOMS: atom_id res chain seq x y z
N MET A 1 -20.32 9.70 11.86
CA MET A 1 -20.10 8.88 10.67
C MET A 1 -18.72 9.18 10.11
N ILE A 2 -17.93 8.15 9.83
CA ILE A 2 -16.61 8.26 9.18
C ILE A 2 -16.75 7.73 7.76
N LEU A 3 -16.41 8.53 6.75
CA LEU A 3 -16.35 8.08 5.35
C LEU A 3 -14.96 7.53 5.04
N ILE A 4 -14.88 6.39 4.39
CA ILE A 4 -13.63 5.81 3.87
C ILE A 4 -13.74 5.71 2.36
N THR A 5 -12.92 6.47 1.62
CA THR A 5 -12.77 6.26 0.18
C THR A 5 -11.88 5.06 -0.09
N SER A 6 -12.02 4.43 -1.27
CA SER A 6 -11.29 3.19 -1.59
C SER A 6 -11.43 2.11 -0.51
N ALA A 7 -12.60 2.04 0.15
CA ALA A 7 -12.83 1.20 1.33
C ALA A 7 -12.60 -0.31 1.07
N ALA A 8 -12.76 -0.79 -0.16
CA ALA A 8 -12.49 -2.18 -0.55
C ALA A 8 -10.99 -2.48 -0.82
N GLY A 9 -10.12 -1.48 -0.77
CA GLY A 9 -8.67 -1.68 -0.85
C GLY A 9 -8.09 -2.31 0.42
N GLY A 10 -6.85 -2.79 0.36
CA GLY A 10 -6.20 -3.48 1.49
C GLY A 10 -6.30 -2.70 2.81
N ILE A 11 -5.84 -1.45 2.82
CA ILE A 11 -5.86 -0.60 4.01
C ILE A 11 -7.30 -0.20 4.39
N GLY A 12 -8.14 0.14 3.40
CA GLY A 12 -9.54 0.53 3.64
C GLY A 12 -10.33 -0.56 4.36
N ARG A 13 -10.14 -1.82 4.02
CA ARG A 13 -10.76 -2.97 4.68
C ARG A 13 -10.28 -3.16 6.12
N ILE A 14 -8.96 -3.04 6.33
CA ILE A 14 -8.37 -3.12 7.68
C ILE A 14 -8.94 -1.99 8.53
N LEU A 15 -8.93 -0.77 8.04
CA LEU A 15 -9.45 0.40 8.72
C LEU A 15 -10.95 0.25 9.05
N THR A 16 -11.76 -0.27 8.10
CA THR A 16 -13.19 -0.52 8.32
C THR A 16 -13.40 -1.50 9.48
N ARG A 17 -12.69 -2.63 9.52
CA ARG A 17 -12.78 -3.61 10.62
C ARG A 17 -12.40 -2.99 11.97
N ARG A 18 -11.26 -2.29 12.02
CA ARG A 18 -10.75 -1.70 13.26
C ARG A 18 -11.66 -0.60 13.82
N LEU A 19 -12.26 0.21 12.96
CA LEU A 19 -13.25 1.22 13.38
C LEU A 19 -14.54 0.56 13.85
N HIS A 20 -15.01 -0.48 13.18
CA HIS A 20 -16.16 -1.28 13.61
C HIS A 20 -15.93 -1.91 15.00
N GLU A 21 -14.76 -2.52 15.23
CA GLU A 21 -14.37 -3.09 16.54
C GLU A 21 -14.34 -2.03 17.65
N LYS A 22 -14.06 -0.76 17.32
CA LYS A 22 -14.16 0.38 18.25
C LYS A 22 -15.57 0.96 18.38
N GLY A 23 -16.58 0.39 17.71
CA GLY A 23 -17.96 0.90 17.72
C GLY A 23 -18.14 2.23 16.96
N LEU A 24 -17.20 2.60 16.09
CA LEU A 24 -17.26 3.82 15.30
C LEU A 24 -17.96 3.56 13.96
N PRO A 25 -19.03 4.32 13.61
CA PRO A 25 -19.82 4.07 12.42
C PRO A 25 -19.04 4.47 11.15
N VAL A 26 -18.98 3.54 10.20
CA VAL A 26 -18.25 3.69 8.92
C VAL A 26 -19.22 3.70 7.74
N ARG A 27 -19.10 4.70 6.87
CA ARG A 27 -19.62 4.67 5.50
C ARG A 27 -18.49 4.32 4.55
N ALA A 28 -18.61 3.18 3.87
CA ALA A 28 -17.63 2.70 2.89
C ALA A 28 -18.00 3.19 1.49
N PHE A 29 -17.14 3.98 0.84
CA PHE A 29 -17.28 4.36 -0.57
C PHE A 29 -16.60 3.30 -1.45
N VAL A 30 -17.37 2.66 -2.31
CA VAL A 30 -16.92 1.56 -3.17
C VAL A 30 -17.46 1.68 -4.58
N LYS A 31 -16.86 0.96 -5.53
CA LYS A 31 -17.18 1.10 -6.96
C LYS A 31 -18.35 0.23 -7.44
N ASN A 32 -18.61 -0.90 -6.78
CA ASN A 32 -19.60 -1.89 -7.25
C ASN A 32 -20.11 -2.79 -6.11
N GLU A 33 -21.14 -3.59 -6.41
CA GLU A 33 -21.76 -4.50 -5.44
C GLU A 33 -20.81 -5.59 -4.91
N ALA A 34 -19.86 -6.08 -5.71
CA ALA A 34 -18.90 -7.07 -5.23
C ALA A 34 -18.02 -6.48 -4.11
N GLN A 35 -17.56 -5.24 -4.28
CA GLN A 35 -16.85 -4.50 -3.25
C GLN A 35 -17.75 -4.16 -2.05
N ALA A 36 -19.02 -3.81 -2.31
CA ALA A 36 -19.99 -3.54 -1.26
C ALA A 36 -20.21 -4.76 -0.35
N ALA A 37 -20.40 -5.94 -0.93
CA ALA A 37 -20.54 -7.19 -0.18
C ALA A 37 -19.31 -7.48 0.69
N GLN A 38 -18.12 -7.11 0.23
CA GLN A 38 -16.87 -7.30 0.95
C GLN A 38 -16.76 -6.38 2.17
N VAL A 39 -17.01 -5.07 2.00
CA VAL A 39 -16.90 -4.10 3.10
C VAL A 39 -18.02 -4.24 4.14
N ARG A 40 -19.21 -4.74 3.74
CA ARG A 40 -20.25 -5.13 4.70
C ARG A 40 -19.79 -6.25 5.64
N LYS A 41 -19.04 -7.24 5.12
CA LYS A 41 -18.41 -8.29 5.95
C LYS A 41 -17.35 -7.74 6.87
N ASP A 42 -16.67 -6.65 6.47
CA ASP A 42 -15.67 -5.96 7.28
C ASP A 42 -16.31 -5.03 8.34
N GLY A 43 -17.64 -4.93 8.42
CA GLY A 43 -18.38 -4.19 9.44
C GLY A 43 -18.76 -2.76 9.06
N ALA A 44 -18.75 -2.41 7.75
CA ALA A 44 -19.24 -1.10 7.30
C ALA A 44 -20.71 -0.92 7.70
N THR A 45 -21.02 0.20 8.39
CA THR A 45 -22.39 0.56 8.83
C THR A 45 -23.25 0.95 7.64
N GLU A 46 -22.66 1.69 6.69
CA GLU A 46 -23.30 2.12 5.45
C GLU A 46 -22.36 1.89 4.27
N VAL A 47 -22.93 1.65 3.11
CA VAL A 47 -22.16 1.52 1.86
C VAL A 47 -22.71 2.47 0.82
N PHE A 48 -21.80 3.27 0.25
CA PHE A 48 -22.10 4.14 -0.89
C PHE A 48 -21.40 3.56 -2.12
N ILE A 49 -22.18 3.20 -3.14
CA ILE A 49 -21.65 2.72 -4.42
C ILE A 49 -21.62 3.88 -5.39
N GLY A 50 -20.41 4.22 -5.88
CA GLY A 50 -20.23 5.34 -6.77
C GLY A 50 -18.85 5.41 -7.41
N ASP A 51 -18.69 6.43 -8.25
CA ASP A 51 -17.41 6.77 -8.87
C ASP A 51 -16.80 7.96 -8.11
N LEU A 52 -15.58 7.75 -7.62
CA LEU A 52 -14.84 8.79 -6.90
C LEU A 52 -14.47 9.99 -7.81
N GLN A 53 -14.50 9.82 -9.12
CA GLN A 53 -14.31 10.91 -10.08
C GLN A 53 -15.59 11.72 -10.37
N ASN A 54 -16.73 11.35 -9.76
CA ASN A 54 -17.99 12.09 -9.91
C ASN A 54 -18.22 13.04 -8.72
N PRO A 55 -18.11 14.37 -8.91
CA PRO A 55 -18.23 15.36 -7.83
C PRO A 55 -19.57 15.31 -7.09
N ARG A 56 -20.68 15.03 -7.83
CA ARG A 56 -22.02 14.93 -7.23
C ARG A 56 -22.07 13.75 -6.26
N GLN A 57 -21.54 12.60 -6.66
CA GLN A 57 -21.54 11.40 -5.82
C GLN A 57 -20.63 11.56 -4.60
N ILE A 58 -19.50 12.27 -4.72
CA ILE A 58 -18.67 12.65 -3.57
C ILE A 58 -19.49 13.49 -2.58
N HIS A 59 -20.18 14.52 -3.09
CA HIS A 59 -21.00 15.40 -2.26
C HIS A 59 -22.12 14.62 -1.54
N GLU A 60 -22.80 13.73 -2.24
CA GLU A 60 -23.86 12.86 -1.66
C GLU A 60 -23.27 11.93 -0.59
N ALA A 61 -22.14 11.27 -0.87
CA ALA A 61 -21.48 10.35 0.06
C ALA A 61 -21.01 11.07 1.35
N MET A 62 -20.69 12.35 1.29
CA MET A 62 -20.23 13.15 2.42
C MET A 62 -21.36 13.74 3.28
N SER A 63 -22.62 13.57 2.90
CA SER A 63 -23.77 14.03 3.71
C SER A 63 -23.77 13.31 5.07
N GLY A 64 -23.79 14.09 6.17
CA GLY A 64 -23.76 13.57 7.54
C GLY A 64 -22.41 12.93 7.99
N VAL A 65 -21.36 13.17 7.24
CA VAL A 65 -20.00 12.68 7.56
C VAL A 65 -19.27 13.69 8.45
N ASN A 66 -18.79 13.22 9.59
CA ASN A 66 -18.00 14.04 10.52
C ASN A 66 -16.51 13.98 10.23
N GLN A 67 -16.01 12.84 9.72
CA GLN A 67 -14.60 12.61 9.42
C GLN A 67 -14.46 11.83 8.11
N LEU A 68 -13.36 12.06 7.41
CA LEU A 68 -13.02 11.39 6.16
C LEU A 68 -11.63 10.76 6.26
N TYR A 69 -11.50 9.50 5.86
CA TYR A 69 -10.24 8.92 5.43
C TYR A 69 -10.21 8.85 3.91
N HIS A 70 -9.29 9.59 3.31
CA HIS A 70 -9.14 9.62 1.85
C HIS A 70 -7.85 8.94 1.40
N ALA A 71 -8.02 7.92 0.56
CA ALA A 71 -6.97 7.28 -0.21
C ALA A 71 -7.43 7.16 -1.67
N ALA A 72 -6.65 7.67 -2.61
CA ALA A 72 -6.96 7.51 -4.03
C ALA A 72 -6.65 6.06 -4.49
N PRO A 73 -7.45 5.50 -5.42
CA PRO A 73 -7.06 4.28 -6.11
C PRO A 73 -5.75 4.46 -6.87
N THR A 74 -4.89 3.45 -6.88
CA THR A 74 -3.54 3.50 -7.52
C THR A 74 -3.57 3.89 -9.01
N ARG A 75 -4.72 3.72 -9.69
CA ARG A 75 -4.91 4.09 -11.11
C ARG A 75 -5.22 5.56 -11.33
N ILE A 76 -5.53 6.31 -10.30
CA ILE A 76 -5.75 7.77 -10.37
C ILE A 76 -4.41 8.42 -10.08
N ILE A 77 -3.69 8.82 -11.12
CA ILE A 77 -2.39 9.48 -10.99
C ILE A 77 -2.58 10.93 -10.59
N ASP A 78 -3.43 11.66 -11.31
CA ASP A 78 -3.84 13.01 -10.92
C ASP A 78 -5.11 12.95 -10.03
N GLU A 79 -4.91 13.09 -8.72
CA GLU A 79 -6.02 13.10 -7.77
C GLU A 79 -6.54 14.51 -7.44
N GLN A 80 -5.97 15.57 -8.01
CA GLN A 80 -6.38 16.94 -7.72
C GLN A 80 -7.86 17.22 -7.99
N PRO A 81 -8.48 16.78 -9.12
CA PRO A 81 -9.92 17.00 -9.37
C PRO A 81 -10.80 16.31 -8.31
N VAL A 82 -10.40 15.12 -7.86
CA VAL A 82 -11.09 14.38 -6.79
C VAL A 82 -10.99 15.15 -5.48
N LEU A 83 -9.80 15.62 -5.12
CA LEU A 83 -9.57 16.39 -3.90
C LEU A 83 -10.29 17.73 -3.90
N GLN A 84 -10.34 18.45 -5.01
CA GLN A 84 -11.13 19.67 -5.13
C GLN A 84 -12.60 19.40 -4.82
N SER A 85 -13.17 18.31 -5.35
CA SER A 85 -14.54 17.89 -5.06
C SER A 85 -14.74 17.52 -3.59
N ILE A 86 -13.78 16.82 -3.00
CA ILE A 86 -13.77 16.47 -1.56
C ILE A 86 -13.72 17.74 -0.70
N ILE A 87 -12.84 18.69 -1.02
CA ILE A 87 -12.70 19.95 -0.29
C ILE A 87 -14.01 20.76 -0.34
N GLN A 88 -14.63 20.86 -1.50
CA GLN A 88 -15.92 21.53 -1.65
C GLN A 88 -17.01 20.86 -0.81
N ALA A 89 -17.13 19.54 -0.89
CA ALA A 89 -18.09 18.78 -0.12
C ALA A 89 -17.81 18.87 1.40
N ALA A 90 -16.54 18.78 1.82
CA ALA A 90 -16.13 18.88 3.22
C ALA A 90 -16.49 20.25 3.82
N LYS A 91 -16.30 21.34 3.07
CA LYS A 91 -16.69 22.69 3.48
C LYS A 91 -18.22 22.79 3.59
N ALA A 92 -18.96 22.28 2.60
CA ALA A 92 -20.42 22.31 2.58
C ALA A 92 -21.04 21.53 3.75
N HIS A 93 -20.49 20.36 4.08
CA HIS A 93 -20.97 19.49 5.15
C HIS A 93 -20.29 19.74 6.51
N LYS A 94 -19.36 20.69 6.61
CA LYS A 94 -18.60 21.03 7.82
C LYS A 94 -17.87 19.81 8.42
N THR A 95 -17.21 19.03 7.57
CA THR A 95 -16.45 17.84 7.99
C THR A 95 -15.34 18.24 8.95
N GLY A 96 -15.29 17.61 10.11
CA GLY A 96 -14.42 17.99 11.24
C GLY A 96 -12.98 17.49 11.17
N ASN A 97 -12.66 16.51 10.32
CA ASN A 97 -11.29 16.04 10.09
C ASN A 97 -11.17 15.25 8.79
N ILE A 98 -10.07 15.47 8.08
CA ILE A 98 -9.68 14.71 6.90
C ILE A 98 -8.34 14.04 7.18
N VAL A 99 -8.30 12.71 7.18
CA VAL A 99 -7.05 11.93 7.20
C VAL A 99 -6.69 11.58 5.77
N PHE A 100 -5.62 12.18 5.26
CA PHE A 100 -5.14 11.98 3.90
C PHE A 100 -4.04 10.93 3.84
N HIS A 101 -4.22 9.93 2.99
CA HIS A 101 -3.24 8.90 2.72
C HIS A 101 -2.32 9.34 1.57
N SER A 102 -1.16 9.83 1.94
CA SER A 102 -0.11 10.30 1.03
C SER A 102 0.94 9.23 0.76
N VAL A 103 2.19 9.62 0.59
CA VAL A 103 3.37 8.76 0.40
C VAL A 103 4.57 9.35 1.14
N ILE A 104 5.50 8.49 1.55
CA ILE A 104 6.79 8.94 2.11
C ILE A 104 7.57 9.78 1.08
N HIS A 105 8.27 10.82 1.53
CA HIS A 105 9.09 11.70 0.67
C HIS A 105 8.37 12.18 -0.60
N PRO A 106 7.23 12.87 -0.46
CA PRO A 106 6.47 13.34 -1.63
C PRO A 106 7.23 14.41 -2.43
N ASP A 107 8.29 14.99 -1.88
CA ASP A 107 9.16 16.01 -2.46
C ASP A 107 10.23 15.47 -3.42
N ILE A 108 10.35 14.14 -3.61
CA ILE A 108 11.27 13.55 -4.60
C ILE A 108 10.83 13.95 -6.01
N LYS A 109 11.59 14.86 -6.64
CA LYS A 109 11.23 15.48 -7.92
C LYS A 109 11.22 14.51 -9.10
N GLU A 110 12.04 13.47 -9.05
CA GLU A 110 12.18 12.45 -10.08
C GLU A 110 10.97 11.51 -10.15
N LEU A 111 10.11 11.53 -9.11
CA LEU A 111 8.98 10.61 -8.97
C LEU A 111 7.64 11.32 -9.20
N PRO A 112 7.04 11.24 -10.40
CA PRO A 112 5.77 11.92 -10.71
C PRO A 112 4.65 11.59 -9.73
N HIS A 113 4.53 10.33 -9.29
CA HIS A 113 3.54 9.93 -8.30
C HIS A 113 3.74 10.63 -6.94
N HIS A 114 5.00 10.77 -6.49
CA HIS A 114 5.33 11.49 -5.26
C HIS A 114 4.99 12.99 -5.39
N GLN A 115 5.35 13.62 -6.52
CA GLN A 115 5.02 15.02 -6.78
C GLN A 115 3.51 15.26 -6.82
N GLN A 116 2.72 14.34 -7.40
CA GLN A 116 1.26 14.46 -7.37
C GLN A 116 0.71 14.40 -5.94
N LYS A 117 1.31 13.55 -5.08
CA LYS A 117 0.96 13.50 -3.67
C LYS A 117 1.34 14.78 -2.92
N LEU A 118 2.50 15.37 -3.22
CA LEU A 118 2.90 16.67 -2.67
C LEU A 118 1.87 17.75 -3.00
N HIS A 119 1.51 17.88 -4.28
CA HIS A 119 0.50 18.86 -4.71
C HIS A 119 -0.87 18.59 -4.05
N ALA A 120 -1.22 17.32 -3.84
CA ALA A 120 -2.45 16.95 -3.13
C ALA A 120 -2.42 17.39 -1.65
N GLU A 121 -1.28 17.21 -0.98
CA GLU A 121 -1.08 17.69 0.40
C GLU A 121 -1.18 19.22 0.47
N GLU A 122 -0.50 19.94 -0.42
CA GLU A 122 -0.53 21.40 -0.51
C GLU A 122 -1.96 21.91 -0.68
N LEU A 123 -2.72 21.34 -1.63
CA LEU A 123 -4.12 21.69 -1.89
C LEU A 123 -5.00 21.49 -0.64
N LEU A 124 -4.81 20.39 0.09
CA LEU A 124 -5.55 20.12 1.32
C LEU A 124 -5.17 21.09 2.44
N LEU A 125 -3.89 21.38 2.65
CA LEU A 125 -3.41 22.30 3.67
C LEU A 125 -3.88 23.75 3.41
N GLU A 126 -3.84 24.19 2.13
CA GLU A 126 -4.32 25.51 1.71
C GLU A 126 -5.85 25.65 1.81
N SER A 127 -6.57 24.53 1.85
CA SER A 127 -8.04 24.55 1.95
C SER A 127 -8.58 25.17 3.25
N GLY A 128 -7.77 25.21 4.29
CA GLY A 128 -8.15 25.64 5.64
C GLY A 128 -9.00 24.62 6.40
N LEU A 129 -9.17 23.40 5.87
CA LEU A 129 -9.85 22.30 6.55
C LEU A 129 -8.93 21.66 7.61
N PRO A 130 -9.49 21.01 8.65
CA PRO A 130 -8.72 20.23 9.60
C PRO A 130 -8.21 18.95 8.94
N VAL A 131 -6.90 18.89 8.65
CA VAL A 131 -6.25 17.80 7.91
C VAL A 131 -5.18 17.13 8.76
N THR A 132 -5.08 15.81 8.66
CA THR A 132 -3.97 14.99 9.13
C THR A 132 -3.40 14.22 7.94
N ILE A 133 -2.08 14.25 7.74
CA ILE A 133 -1.41 13.59 6.61
C ILE A 133 -0.66 12.36 7.11
N LEU A 134 -0.90 11.22 6.48
CA LEU A 134 -0.16 9.97 6.70
C LEU A 134 0.69 9.67 5.48
N ARG A 135 2.01 9.61 5.64
CA ARG A 135 3.00 9.35 4.60
C ARG A 135 3.62 7.95 4.79
N PRO A 136 2.96 6.89 4.33
CA PRO A 136 3.51 5.55 4.46
C PRO A 136 4.70 5.32 3.52
N SER A 137 5.66 4.52 3.98
CA SER A 137 6.74 3.98 3.18
C SER A 137 6.28 2.76 2.35
N HIS A 138 7.21 2.04 1.75
CA HIS A 138 6.88 0.90 0.88
C HIS A 138 6.19 -0.23 1.65
N TYR A 139 5.07 -0.76 1.12
CA TYR A 139 4.31 -1.78 1.84
C TYR A 139 5.02 -3.13 1.84
N MET A 140 5.12 -3.76 3.00
CA MET A 140 5.65 -5.12 3.13
C MET A 140 4.84 -6.12 2.29
N GLN A 141 3.54 -5.91 2.14
CA GLN A 141 2.63 -6.73 1.35
C GLN A 141 2.97 -6.77 -0.13
N ASN A 142 3.67 -5.76 -0.66
CA ASN A 142 4.09 -5.75 -2.06
C ASN A 142 4.99 -6.96 -2.41
N TYR A 143 5.73 -7.48 -1.45
CA TYR A 143 6.57 -8.66 -1.64
C TYR A 143 5.77 -9.98 -1.62
N LEU A 144 4.51 -9.97 -1.17
CA LEU A 144 3.65 -11.15 -1.21
C LEU A 144 3.09 -11.47 -2.60
N GLU A 145 3.18 -10.52 -3.53
CA GLU A 145 2.81 -10.74 -4.93
C GLU A 145 3.68 -11.81 -5.60
N VAL A 146 4.82 -12.10 -5.01
CA VAL A 146 5.75 -13.14 -5.46
C VAL A 146 5.79 -14.33 -4.48
N TRP A 147 4.68 -14.58 -3.77
CA TRP A 147 4.61 -15.60 -2.71
C TRP A 147 5.08 -16.99 -3.16
N HIS A 148 4.62 -17.48 -4.30
CA HIS A 148 5.02 -18.80 -4.78
C HIS A 148 6.50 -18.85 -5.20
N PHE A 149 7.08 -17.75 -5.62
CA PHE A 149 8.53 -17.68 -5.81
C PHE A 149 9.28 -17.76 -4.48
N ILE A 150 8.77 -17.13 -3.41
CA ILE A 150 9.35 -17.27 -2.06
C ILE A 150 9.30 -18.74 -1.62
N CYS A 151 8.17 -19.42 -1.85
CA CYS A 151 8.01 -20.86 -1.62
C CYS A 151 9.00 -21.70 -2.45
N ALA A 152 9.38 -21.26 -3.65
CA ALA A 152 10.37 -21.90 -4.51
C ALA A 152 11.83 -21.60 -4.12
N GLY A 153 12.07 -20.66 -3.20
CA GLY A 153 13.40 -20.29 -2.72
C GLY A 153 13.99 -19.02 -3.35
N VAL A 154 13.16 -18.16 -3.96
CA VAL A 154 13.63 -16.92 -4.56
C VAL A 154 12.70 -15.75 -4.22
N LEU A 155 13.27 -14.54 -4.11
CA LEU A 155 12.57 -13.27 -3.88
C LEU A 155 12.89 -12.31 -5.06
N PRO A 156 12.17 -12.44 -6.19
CA PRO A 156 12.36 -11.57 -7.34
C PRO A 156 11.64 -10.23 -7.12
N TYR A 157 12.31 -9.11 -7.44
CA TYR A 157 11.70 -7.77 -7.36
C TYR A 157 12.47 -6.77 -8.25
N PRO A 158 11.81 -5.74 -8.83
CA PRO A 158 12.45 -4.78 -9.73
C PRO A 158 13.18 -3.64 -8.97
N VAL A 159 13.97 -3.99 -7.97
CA VAL A 159 14.82 -3.08 -7.18
C VAL A 159 16.14 -3.80 -6.88
N SER A 160 17.25 -3.10 -6.74
CA SER A 160 18.56 -3.67 -6.37
C SER A 160 18.48 -4.50 -5.08
N CYS A 161 19.23 -5.60 -5.01
CA CYS A 161 19.25 -6.46 -3.82
C CYS A 161 19.88 -5.78 -2.59
N SER A 162 20.66 -4.72 -2.80
CA SER A 162 21.37 -3.98 -1.75
C SER A 162 20.77 -2.59 -1.46
N SER A 163 19.79 -2.14 -2.23
CA SER A 163 19.12 -0.86 -1.98
C SER A 163 18.27 -0.95 -0.72
N LYS A 164 18.57 -0.09 0.25
CA LYS A 164 17.80 0.01 1.51
C LYS A 164 16.44 0.63 1.26
N MET A 165 15.42 0.01 1.81
CA MET A 165 14.04 0.43 1.69
C MET A 165 13.41 0.58 3.09
N GLY A 166 12.83 1.75 3.37
CA GLY A 166 11.86 1.88 4.43
C GLY A 166 10.60 1.09 4.06
N VAL A 167 10.13 0.23 4.94
CA VAL A 167 8.94 -0.60 4.72
C VAL A 167 7.98 -0.52 5.89
N VAL A 168 6.69 -0.69 5.60
CA VAL A 168 5.62 -0.64 6.60
C VAL A 168 4.60 -1.75 6.36
N ASP A 169 4.07 -2.32 7.44
CA ASP A 169 2.95 -3.25 7.37
C ASP A 169 1.63 -2.49 7.16
N VAL A 170 0.80 -2.90 6.23
CA VAL A 170 -0.51 -2.28 6.00
C VAL A 170 -1.46 -2.44 7.19
N GLU A 171 -1.26 -3.46 8.05
CA GLU A 171 -2.00 -3.61 9.30
C GLU A 171 -1.67 -2.46 10.27
N ASP A 172 -0.40 -2.08 10.39
CA ASP A 172 0.03 -0.96 11.22
C ASP A 172 -0.48 0.38 10.66
N ILE A 173 -0.52 0.54 9.32
CA ILE A 173 -1.11 1.74 8.70
C ILE A 173 -2.59 1.85 9.05
N GLY A 174 -3.34 0.75 8.92
CA GLY A 174 -4.77 0.70 9.26
C GLY A 174 -5.03 1.00 10.73
N GLU A 175 -4.17 0.50 11.63
CA GLU A 175 -4.25 0.78 13.07
C GLU A 175 -3.94 2.24 13.38
N ALA A 176 -2.85 2.79 12.85
CA ALA A 176 -2.48 4.18 13.02
C ALA A 176 -3.60 5.12 12.52
N ALA A 177 -4.15 4.86 11.33
CA ALA A 177 -5.27 5.62 10.78
C ALA A 177 -6.53 5.52 11.67
N CYS A 178 -6.81 4.32 12.21
CA CYS A 178 -7.91 4.10 13.14
C CYS A 178 -7.74 4.89 14.44
N ASN A 179 -6.54 4.92 15.01
CA ASN A 179 -6.25 5.67 16.24
C ASN A 179 -6.37 7.18 16.01
N VAL A 180 -5.87 7.69 14.88
CA VAL A 180 -6.05 9.10 14.47
C VAL A 180 -7.53 9.47 14.34
N LEU A 181 -8.34 8.63 13.69
CA LEU A 181 -9.78 8.87 13.52
C LEU A 181 -10.58 8.73 14.82
N ALA A 182 -10.14 7.86 15.73
CA ALA A 182 -10.79 7.67 17.03
C ALA A 182 -10.56 8.87 17.98
N SER A 183 -9.43 9.57 17.84
CA SER A 183 -9.08 10.75 18.66
C SER A 183 -8.44 11.85 17.81
N PRO A 184 -9.19 12.55 16.93
CA PRO A 184 -8.61 13.39 15.89
C PRO A 184 -7.91 14.66 16.41
N ALA A 185 -8.37 15.24 17.53
CA ALA A 185 -7.92 16.56 17.99
C ALA A 185 -6.40 16.75 18.09
N PRO A 186 -5.60 15.82 18.65
CA PRO A 186 -4.14 16.00 18.74
C PRO A 186 -3.41 15.84 17.40
N HIS A 187 -4.10 15.37 16.35
CA HIS A 187 -3.51 15.02 15.06
C HIS A 187 -3.80 16.03 13.95
N ILE A 188 -4.76 16.95 14.17
CA ILE A 188 -5.09 17.99 13.19
C ILE A 188 -3.87 18.87 12.92
N GLY A 189 -3.57 19.12 11.64
CA GLY A 189 -2.42 19.89 11.18
C GLY A 189 -1.08 19.15 11.27
N LYS A 190 -1.10 17.85 11.58
CA LYS A 190 0.12 17.02 11.67
C LYS A 190 0.32 16.17 10.42
N THR A 191 1.61 15.94 10.13
CA THR A 191 2.08 15.01 9.10
C THR A 191 2.91 13.93 9.77
N TYR A 192 2.63 12.66 9.46
CA TYR A 192 3.28 11.51 10.04
C TYR A 192 3.89 10.60 8.96
N GLU A 193 5.17 10.32 9.09
CA GLU A 193 5.89 9.36 8.25
C GLU A 193 5.77 7.97 8.88
N LEU A 194 5.28 7.00 8.09
CA LEU A 194 4.95 5.69 8.60
C LEU A 194 5.90 4.64 8.05
N SER A 195 6.91 4.29 8.84
CA SER A 195 7.87 3.23 8.54
C SER A 195 8.06 2.32 9.75
N GLY A 196 8.03 1.01 9.52
CA GLY A 196 8.19 0.01 10.58
C GLY A 196 9.58 -0.61 10.63
N HIS A 197 10.26 -0.69 9.48
CA HIS A 197 11.58 -1.32 9.38
C HIS A 197 12.36 -0.75 8.19
N VAL A 198 13.70 -0.87 8.23
CA VAL A 198 14.59 -0.52 7.11
C VAL A 198 15.47 -1.72 6.79
N LEU A 199 15.35 -2.24 5.58
CA LEU A 199 16.17 -3.38 5.13
C LEU A 199 16.30 -3.42 3.60
N ASP A 200 17.34 -4.10 3.13
CA ASP A 200 17.47 -4.46 1.74
C ASP A 200 16.89 -5.85 1.45
N ARG A 201 16.84 -6.24 0.18
CA ARG A 201 16.24 -7.51 -0.21
C ARG A 201 17.07 -8.74 0.16
N ASN A 202 18.37 -8.59 0.37
CA ASN A 202 19.19 -9.69 0.90
C ASN A 202 18.78 -9.98 2.35
N GLU A 203 18.58 -8.94 3.15
CA GLU A 203 18.09 -9.08 4.53
C GLU A 203 16.66 -9.63 4.56
N MET A 204 15.75 -9.16 3.66
CA MET A 204 14.41 -9.73 3.51
C MET A 204 14.46 -11.22 3.15
N ALA A 205 15.32 -11.61 2.20
CA ALA A 205 15.49 -12.99 1.78
C ALA A 205 16.08 -13.87 2.90
N ALA A 206 16.97 -13.33 3.73
CA ALA A 206 17.49 -14.01 4.91
C ALA A 206 16.38 -14.27 5.95
N ILE A 207 15.52 -13.30 6.19
CA ILE A 207 14.34 -13.45 7.07
C ILE A 207 13.39 -14.51 6.50
N TRP A 208 13.05 -14.44 5.21
CA TRP A 208 12.25 -15.47 4.57
C TRP A 208 12.89 -16.85 4.65
N SER A 209 14.22 -16.95 4.48
CA SER A 209 14.93 -18.24 4.63
C SER A 209 14.72 -18.85 6.00
N LYS A 210 14.78 -18.03 7.06
CA LYS A 210 14.54 -18.45 8.45
C LYS A 210 13.07 -18.88 8.64
N VAL A 211 12.12 -18.10 8.14
CA VAL A 211 10.67 -18.37 8.31
C VAL A 211 10.24 -19.61 7.54
N MET A 212 10.72 -19.76 6.30
CA MET A 212 10.34 -20.86 5.40
C MET A 212 11.07 -22.18 5.69
N GLY A 213 12.14 -22.15 6.48
CA GLY A 213 12.97 -23.33 6.78
C GLY A 213 13.81 -23.82 5.59
N HIS A 214 14.03 -22.96 4.57
CA HIS A 214 14.89 -23.23 3.44
C HIS A 214 15.49 -21.95 2.87
N LYS A 215 16.54 -22.06 2.08
CA LYS A 215 17.21 -20.91 1.50
C LYS A 215 16.27 -20.17 0.53
N VAL A 216 16.11 -18.87 0.75
CA VAL A 216 15.51 -17.93 -0.18
C VAL A 216 16.60 -16.95 -0.62
N THR A 217 16.68 -16.66 -1.91
CA THR A 217 17.70 -15.76 -2.49
C THR A 217 17.01 -14.57 -3.17
N ALA A 218 17.46 -13.37 -2.86
CA ALA A 218 16.97 -12.17 -3.56
C ALA A 218 17.46 -12.16 -5.02
N ILE A 219 16.58 -11.85 -5.94
CA ILE A 219 16.89 -11.73 -7.38
C ILE A 219 16.43 -10.35 -7.87
N ARG A 220 17.36 -9.58 -8.46
CA ARG A 220 17.03 -8.32 -9.10
C ARG A 220 16.39 -8.57 -10.47
N LEU A 221 15.19 -8.06 -10.68
CA LEU A 221 14.58 -7.92 -12.00
C LEU A 221 14.87 -6.53 -12.56
N SER A 222 14.90 -6.39 -13.88
CA SER A 222 14.92 -5.05 -14.47
C SER A 222 13.60 -4.32 -14.18
N PRO A 223 13.62 -3.03 -13.76
CA PRO A 223 12.39 -2.23 -13.70
C PRO A 223 11.57 -2.23 -15.00
N ASP A 224 12.24 -2.28 -16.16
CA ASP A 224 11.60 -2.37 -17.47
C ASP A 224 10.83 -3.68 -17.72
N SER A 225 11.05 -4.71 -16.89
CA SER A 225 10.29 -5.97 -16.99
C SER A 225 8.77 -5.80 -16.86
N MET A 226 8.36 -4.67 -16.29
CA MET A 226 6.94 -4.34 -16.12
C MET A 226 6.33 -3.63 -17.33
N LYS A 227 7.13 -3.15 -18.31
CA LYS A 227 6.63 -2.39 -19.46
C LYS A 227 5.87 -3.24 -20.47
N ASN A 228 6.36 -4.44 -20.76
CA ASN A 228 5.78 -5.28 -21.82
C ASN A 228 6.12 -6.78 -21.66
N SER A 229 5.40 -7.61 -22.42
CA SER A 229 5.56 -9.08 -22.38
C SER A 229 6.95 -9.57 -22.76
N LYS A 230 7.66 -8.87 -23.70
CA LYS A 230 9.01 -9.27 -24.13
C LYS A 230 10.03 -9.06 -23.01
N SER A 231 9.92 -7.94 -22.28
CA SER A 231 10.77 -7.66 -21.12
C SER A 231 10.53 -8.64 -19.97
N LEU A 232 9.28 -9.09 -19.81
CA LEU A 232 8.93 -10.10 -18.82
C LEU A 232 9.53 -11.47 -19.17
N ILE A 233 9.50 -11.88 -20.44
CA ILE A 233 10.14 -13.13 -20.93
C ILE A 233 11.64 -13.06 -20.67
N GLY A 234 12.30 -11.93 -20.95
CA GLY A 234 13.71 -11.70 -20.64
C GLY A 234 14.01 -11.85 -19.14
N SER A 235 13.17 -11.27 -18.29
CA SER A 235 13.30 -11.38 -16.83
C SER A 235 13.06 -12.79 -16.32
N THR A 236 12.08 -13.52 -16.90
CA THR A 236 11.83 -14.92 -16.59
C THR A 236 13.02 -15.80 -17.01
N MET A 237 13.62 -15.52 -18.16
CA MET A 237 14.82 -16.23 -18.65
C MET A 237 16.03 -15.95 -17.72
N GLN A 238 16.23 -14.71 -17.31
CA GLN A 238 17.26 -14.32 -16.34
C GLN A 238 17.04 -15.02 -14.99
N MET A 239 15.79 -15.12 -14.56
CA MET A 239 15.40 -15.82 -13.35
C MET A 239 15.67 -17.32 -13.47
N ILE A 240 15.32 -17.96 -14.61
CA ILE A 240 15.63 -19.36 -14.90
C ILE A 240 17.16 -19.59 -14.92
N GLN A 241 17.94 -18.72 -15.55
CA GLN A 241 19.41 -18.81 -15.54
C GLN A 241 20.00 -18.68 -14.13
N SER A 242 19.44 -17.82 -13.28
CA SER A 242 19.82 -17.69 -11.88
C SER A 242 19.45 -18.94 -11.06
N LEU A 243 18.48 -19.72 -11.51
CA LEU A 243 17.96 -20.95 -10.93
C LEU A 243 18.64 -22.23 -11.48
N ALA A 244 19.48 -22.13 -12.50
CA ALA A 244 20.29 -23.25 -13.01
C ALA A 244 21.29 -23.81 -11.97
N SER A 245 21.31 -23.24 -10.76
CA SER A 245 21.90 -23.82 -9.55
C SER A 245 20.96 -24.89 -8.97
N PRO A 246 21.45 -26.04 -8.47
CA PRO A 246 20.66 -27.22 -8.04
C PRO A 246 19.83 -27.00 -6.75
N LYS A 247 19.32 -25.81 -6.51
CA LYS A 247 18.71 -25.36 -5.25
C LYS A 247 17.24 -24.98 -5.33
N LEU A 248 16.55 -25.26 -6.44
CA LEU A 248 15.09 -25.10 -6.54
C LEU A 248 14.41 -26.18 -5.68
N ARG A 249 13.81 -25.79 -4.59
CA ARG A 249 13.13 -26.73 -3.71
C ARG A 249 11.84 -27.30 -4.30
N SER A 250 11.20 -26.60 -5.23
CA SER A 250 9.98 -27.09 -5.91
C SER A 250 9.73 -26.41 -7.26
N ALA A 251 9.87 -27.17 -8.33
CA ALA A 251 9.47 -26.73 -9.67
C ALA A 251 7.97 -26.37 -9.73
N LYS A 252 7.12 -27.01 -8.92
CA LYS A 252 5.68 -26.72 -8.81
C LYS A 252 5.44 -25.28 -8.38
N TYR A 253 6.04 -24.83 -7.29
CA TYR A 253 5.87 -23.45 -6.81
C TYR A 253 6.45 -22.42 -7.77
N PHE A 254 7.54 -22.77 -8.45
CA PHE A 254 8.13 -21.89 -9.44
C PHE A 254 7.18 -21.65 -10.64
N VAL A 255 6.58 -22.71 -11.17
CA VAL A 255 5.59 -22.62 -12.27
C VAL A 255 4.35 -21.82 -11.81
N GLN A 256 3.88 -22.04 -10.58
CA GLN A 256 2.79 -21.25 -10.00
C GLN A 256 3.17 -19.76 -9.89
N GLY A 257 4.38 -19.46 -9.45
CA GLY A 257 4.90 -18.09 -9.35
C GLY A 257 4.96 -17.39 -10.72
N ILE A 258 5.33 -18.10 -11.79
CA ILE A 258 5.24 -17.56 -13.16
C ILE A 258 3.79 -17.20 -13.50
N GLY A 259 2.83 -18.10 -13.26
CA GLY A 259 1.41 -17.84 -13.50
C GLY A 259 0.88 -16.63 -12.73
N GLU A 260 1.26 -16.47 -11.46
CA GLU A 260 0.87 -15.33 -10.63
C GLU A 260 1.51 -14.02 -11.09
N SER A 261 2.80 -14.04 -11.45
CA SER A 261 3.48 -12.84 -11.94
C SER A 261 2.86 -12.27 -13.23
N TRP A 262 2.17 -13.12 -14.01
CA TRP A 262 1.37 -12.69 -15.15
C TRP A 262 0.15 -11.89 -14.74
N ASN A 263 -0.41 -12.14 -13.58
CA ASN A 263 -1.62 -11.52 -13.06
C ASN A 263 -1.34 -10.48 -11.94
N ALA A 264 -0.08 -10.37 -11.49
CA ALA A 264 0.30 -9.50 -10.41
C ALA A 264 -0.10 -8.06 -10.69
N ARG A 265 -0.88 -7.46 -9.78
CA ARG A 265 -1.42 -6.08 -9.82
C ARG A 265 -2.19 -5.70 -11.06
N ASP A 266 -2.43 -6.60 -12.01
CA ASP A 266 -3.08 -6.24 -13.27
C ASP A 266 -2.41 -5.05 -14.00
N ILE A 267 -1.09 -4.83 -13.76
CA ILE A 267 -0.32 -3.67 -14.26
C ILE A 267 -0.39 -3.55 -15.78
N ARG A 268 -0.56 -4.66 -16.48
CA ARG A 268 -0.69 -4.68 -17.95
C ARG A 268 -1.94 -3.97 -18.43
N ASN A 269 -3.00 -3.98 -17.62
CA ASN A 269 -4.26 -3.32 -17.92
C ASN A 269 -4.32 -1.90 -17.33
N TRP A 270 -3.22 -1.42 -16.72
CA TRP A 270 -3.15 -0.04 -16.29
C TRP A 270 -2.99 0.89 -17.50
N PRO A 271 -3.49 2.13 -17.40
CA PRO A 271 -3.16 3.19 -18.34
C PRO A 271 -1.64 3.33 -18.52
N GLU A 272 -1.20 3.76 -19.68
CA GLU A 272 0.22 3.84 -20.03
C GLU A 272 0.98 4.76 -19.08
N ASP A 273 0.41 5.91 -18.75
CA ASP A 273 0.94 6.88 -17.80
C ASP A 273 1.14 6.29 -16.39
N ALA A 274 0.19 5.48 -15.92
CA ALA A 274 0.31 4.81 -14.64
C ALA A 274 1.40 3.73 -14.63
N ARG A 275 1.57 2.98 -15.74
CA ARG A 275 2.67 2.02 -15.91
C ARG A 275 4.02 2.71 -15.93
N ASP A 276 4.15 3.80 -16.71
CA ASP A 276 5.38 4.56 -16.81
C ASP A 276 5.77 5.19 -15.48
N CYS A 277 4.79 5.72 -14.75
CA CYS A 277 4.97 6.23 -13.40
C CYS A 277 5.52 5.15 -12.46
N TYR A 278 4.94 3.94 -12.49
CA TYR A 278 5.41 2.80 -11.69
C TYR A 278 6.84 2.38 -12.05
N VAL A 279 7.16 2.29 -13.34
CA VAL A 279 8.52 1.92 -13.80
C VAL A 279 9.55 2.96 -13.36
N ARG A 280 9.23 4.26 -13.47
CA ARG A 280 10.13 5.35 -12.99
C ARG A 280 10.36 5.22 -11.48
N MET A 281 9.31 4.94 -10.71
CA MET A 281 9.41 4.73 -9.27
C MET A 281 10.32 3.54 -8.93
N MET A 282 10.14 2.39 -9.60
CA MET A 282 11.00 1.22 -9.39
C MET A 282 12.44 1.48 -9.81
N THR A 283 12.66 2.23 -10.91
CA THR A 283 14.01 2.61 -11.37
C THR A 283 14.72 3.50 -10.34
N TYR A 284 14.01 4.46 -9.78
CA TYR A 284 14.55 5.32 -8.73
C TYR A 284 14.92 4.50 -7.48
N TYR A 285 14.02 3.63 -7.01
CA TYR A 285 14.27 2.79 -5.83
C TYR A 285 15.40 1.78 -6.06
N ASP A 286 15.56 1.30 -7.30
CA ASP A 286 16.67 0.43 -7.70
C ASP A 286 18.03 1.12 -7.51
N GLN A 287 18.11 2.41 -7.82
CA GLN A 287 19.34 3.21 -7.79
C GLN A 287 19.60 3.85 -6.42
N HIS A 288 18.57 4.34 -5.75
CA HIS A 288 18.69 5.20 -4.58
C HIS A 288 18.12 4.58 -3.30
N GLY A 289 17.33 3.50 -3.41
CA GLY A 289 16.53 3.00 -2.29
C GLY A 289 15.37 3.93 -1.95
N LEU A 290 14.81 3.77 -0.75
CA LEU A 290 13.75 4.63 -0.20
C LEU A 290 13.99 4.82 1.29
N PRO A 291 14.45 6.00 1.75
CA PRO A 291 14.65 6.27 3.17
C PRO A 291 13.36 6.08 3.99
N PRO A 292 13.45 5.71 5.27
CA PRO A 292 12.27 5.42 6.10
C PRO A 292 11.53 6.67 6.60
N GLY A 293 12.15 7.85 6.56
CA GLY A 293 11.67 9.04 7.26
C GLY A 293 11.79 8.91 8.79
N ASP A 294 10.95 9.63 9.53
CA ASP A 294 10.95 9.58 11.00
C ASP A 294 10.23 8.33 11.51
N MET A 295 11.02 7.34 11.93
CA MET A 295 10.52 6.06 12.42
C MET A 295 9.88 6.14 13.83
N SER A 296 9.92 7.30 14.51
CA SER A 296 9.26 7.47 15.81
C SER A 296 7.75 7.69 15.66
N HIS A 297 7.30 8.18 14.52
CA HIS A 297 5.89 8.50 14.28
C HIS A 297 4.97 7.28 14.36
N LEU A 298 5.35 6.18 13.70
CA LEU A 298 4.47 5.00 13.66
C LEU A 298 4.27 4.37 15.04
N PRO A 299 5.32 4.05 15.83
CA PRO A 299 5.14 3.55 17.21
C PRO A 299 4.33 4.49 18.10
N MET A 300 4.50 5.81 17.95
CA MET A 300 3.72 6.81 18.69
C MET A 300 2.22 6.72 18.37
N LEU A 301 1.86 6.59 17.09
CA LEU A 301 0.45 6.45 16.67
C LEU A 301 -0.16 5.10 17.07
N LEU A 302 0.65 4.04 17.10
CA LEU A 302 0.21 2.70 17.49
C LEU A 302 0.08 2.55 19.02
N GLY A 303 0.88 3.25 19.81
CA GLY A 303 1.03 3.01 21.24
C GLY A 303 1.88 1.77 21.58
N HIS A 304 2.48 1.14 20.59
CA HIS A 304 3.38 0.00 20.70
C HIS A 304 4.42 0.00 19.58
N LYS A 305 5.39 -0.94 19.62
CA LYS A 305 6.40 -1.08 18.56
C LYS A 305 5.73 -1.47 17.24
N ALA A 306 6.17 -0.83 16.15
CA ALA A 306 5.75 -1.20 14.80
C ALA A 306 6.14 -2.65 14.46
N THR A 307 5.34 -3.29 13.62
CA THR A 307 5.59 -4.64 13.10
C THR A 307 6.90 -4.66 12.32
N ASN A 308 7.86 -5.49 12.75
CA ASN A 308 9.07 -5.72 11.98
C ASN A 308 8.85 -6.74 10.86
N TYR A 309 9.79 -6.81 9.91
CA TYR A 309 9.64 -7.66 8.73
C TYR A 309 9.61 -9.17 9.06
N GLU A 310 10.26 -9.63 10.16
CA GLU A 310 10.19 -11.04 10.57
C GLU A 310 8.79 -11.38 11.14
N GLN A 311 8.22 -10.50 11.96
CA GLN A 311 6.85 -10.68 12.48
C GLN A 311 5.84 -10.73 11.34
N PHE A 312 5.95 -9.79 10.38
CA PHE A 312 5.16 -9.80 9.16
C PHE A 312 5.32 -11.12 8.39
N ALA A 313 6.55 -11.55 8.09
CA ALA A 313 6.81 -12.76 7.32
C ALA A 313 6.25 -14.03 7.99
N ARG A 314 6.38 -14.14 9.32
CA ARG A 314 5.81 -15.27 10.09
C ARG A 314 4.29 -15.28 10.05
N ARG A 315 3.65 -14.12 10.25
CA ARG A 315 2.19 -13.98 10.18
C ARG A 315 1.66 -14.40 8.80
N GLU A 316 2.27 -13.88 7.75
CA GLU A 316 1.82 -14.12 6.37
C GLU A 316 2.07 -15.57 5.92
N ALA A 317 3.17 -16.19 6.34
CA ALA A 317 3.42 -17.60 6.08
C ALA A 317 2.39 -18.49 6.79
N ALA A 318 2.12 -18.22 8.07
CA ALA A 318 1.12 -18.96 8.85
C ALA A 318 -0.30 -18.81 8.25
N ALA A 319 -0.69 -17.60 7.87
CA ALA A 319 -2.00 -17.34 7.24
C ALA A 319 -2.21 -18.09 5.92
N ARG A 320 -1.11 -18.43 5.21
CA ARG A 320 -1.11 -19.23 3.98
C ARG A 320 -0.90 -20.71 4.21
N GLY A 321 -0.93 -21.16 5.47
CA GLY A 321 -0.77 -22.56 5.84
C GLY A 321 0.65 -23.11 5.63
N TRP A 322 1.67 -22.24 5.54
CA TRP A 322 3.06 -22.69 5.46
C TRP A 322 3.56 -23.16 6.84
N PRO A 323 4.16 -24.36 6.96
CA PRO A 323 4.71 -24.82 8.22
C PRO A 323 5.93 -23.95 8.59
N LEU A 324 5.80 -23.20 9.69
CA LEU A 324 6.88 -22.34 10.16
C LEU A 324 8.07 -23.17 10.66
N ALA A 325 9.27 -22.78 10.32
CA ALA A 325 10.48 -23.30 10.94
C ALA A 325 10.53 -22.93 12.43
N ARG A 326 10.91 -23.88 13.27
CA ARG A 326 11.06 -23.72 14.73
C ARG A 326 12.24 -22.81 15.08
#